data_c102a58aadd4ffe30a22af541ddf0745
#
_entry.id   c102a58aadd4ffe30a22af541ddf0745
#
_cell.length_a   1.000
_cell.length_b   1.000
_cell.length_c   1.000
_cell.angle_alpha   90.00
_cell.angle_beta   90.00
_cell.angle_gamma   90.00
#
_symmetry.space_group_name_H-M   'P 1'
#
loop_
_entity.id
_entity.type
_entity.pdbx_description
1 polymer ?
#
loop_
_entity_poly.entity_id
_entity_poly.type
_entity_poly.pdbx_seq_one_letter_code
_entity_poly.pdbx_strand_id
1 'polypeptide(L)'
;EVPDPNYKIFYTDAFHCQGSPDGESVADVMERTADFFNELIANPDYQDKTFLIATHGCALRAMLNPLYENRDSFWQEHVPYNCAVTIIDVQNGQAKITAKDKIYYDESLCFDHYKVIDK
;
A
#
# COMPACT_ATOMS: atom_id res chain seq x y z
N GLU A 1 -23.34 -9.15 6.92
CA GLU A 1 -22.79 -10.47 6.53
C GLU A 1 -22.11 -10.35 5.16
N VAL A 2 -20.83 -10.68 5.07
CA VAL A 2 -20.09 -10.61 3.81
C VAL A 2 -20.08 -11.99 3.18
N PRO A 3 -20.76 -12.17 2.04
CA PRO A 3 -20.93 -13.49 1.43
C PRO A 3 -19.68 -14.04 0.76
N ASP A 4 -18.70 -13.21 0.44
CA ASP A 4 -17.49 -13.65 -0.26
C ASP A 4 -16.41 -14.08 0.74
N PRO A 5 -15.95 -15.36 0.71
CA PRO A 5 -14.89 -15.84 1.58
C PRO A 5 -13.55 -15.10 1.33
N ASN A 6 -13.32 -14.56 0.14
CA ASN A 6 -12.11 -13.80 -0.16
C ASN A 6 -12.02 -12.50 0.63
N TYR A 7 -13.14 -11.95 1.08
CA TYR A 7 -13.13 -10.74 1.90
C TYR A 7 -12.30 -10.91 3.17
N LYS A 8 -12.49 -12.02 3.86
CA LYS A 8 -11.71 -12.32 5.08
C LYS A 8 -10.23 -12.53 4.75
N ILE A 9 -9.95 -13.30 3.69
CA ILE A 9 -8.58 -13.57 3.24
C ILE A 9 -7.84 -12.28 2.90
N PHE A 10 -8.52 -11.33 2.26
CA PHE A 10 -7.96 -10.04 1.90
C PHE A 10 -7.32 -9.31 3.09
N TYR A 11 -7.88 -9.44 4.28
CA TYR A 11 -7.36 -8.78 5.48
C TYR A 11 -6.48 -9.67 6.35
N THR A 12 -6.67 -10.98 6.32
CA THR A 12 -5.95 -11.91 7.21
C THR A 12 -4.77 -12.60 6.54
N ASP A 13 -4.83 -12.77 5.23
CA ASP A 13 -3.79 -13.43 4.43
C ASP A 13 -3.73 -12.81 3.03
N ALA A 14 -3.48 -11.50 3.00
CA ALA A 14 -3.60 -10.69 1.79
C ALA A 14 -2.75 -11.21 0.61
N PHE A 15 -1.54 -11.71 0.87
CA PHE A 15 -0.67 -12.21 -0.19
C PHE A 15 -1.29 -13.37 -0.98
N HIS A 16 -2.18 -14.14 -0.37
CA HIS A 16 -2.87 -15.27 -1.01
C HIS A 16 -4.28 -14.94 -1.49
N CYS A 17 -4.70 -13.68 -1.37
CA CYS A 17 -6.02 -13.25 -1.82
C CYS A 17 -6.09 -13.22 -3.36
N GLN A 18 -7.01 -14.01 -3.93
CA GLN A 18 -7.19 -14.11 -5.37
C GLN A 18 -8.12 -13.04 -5.95
N GLY A 19 -8.76 -12.24 -5.10
CA GLY A 19 -9.72 -11.24 -5.51
C GLY A 19 -11.09 -11.82 -5.85
N SER A 20 -11.96 -10.95 -6.38
CA SER A 20 -13.26 -11.36 -6.89
C SER A 20 -13.14 -12.00 -8.28
N PRO A 21 -14.17 -12.75 -8.77
CA PRO A 21 -14.05 -13.48 -10.03
C PRO A 21 -13.60 -12.66 -11.25
N ASP A 22 -14.00 -11.38 -11.30
CA ASP A 22 -13.61 -10.48 -12.39
C ASP A 22 -12.57 -9.43 -11.96
N GLY A 23 -11.95 -9.63 -10.81
CA GLY A 23 -10.97 -8.72 -10.23
C GLY A 23 -9.55 -9.24 -10.27
N GLU A 24 -8.63 -8.44 -9.75
CA GLU A 24 -7.23 -8.80 -9.61
C GLU A 24 -6.96 -9.54 -8.30
N SER A 25 -6.00 -10.45 -8.31
CA SER A 25 -5.39 -10.93 -7.06
C SER A 25 -4.49 -9.86 -6.45
N VAL A 26 -4.17 -9.99 -5.18
CA VAL A 26 -3.19 -9.09 -4.54
C VAL A 26 -1.82 -9.22 -5.22
N ALA A 27 -1.45 -10.43 -5.64
CA ALA A 27 -0.22 -10.64 -6.39
C ALA A 27 -0.18 -9.85 -7.71
N ASP A 28 -1.30 -9.79 -8.45
CA ASP A 28 -1.40 -8.98 -9.68
C ASP A 28 -1.22 -7.49 -9.38
N VAL A 29 -1.84 -7.01 -8.32
CA VAL A 29 -1.70 -5.60 -7.88
C VAL A 29 -0.26 -5.30 -7.50
N MET A 30 0.40 -6.20 -6.80
CA MET A 30 1.83 -6.05 -6.44
C MET A 30 2.71 -5.96 -7.68
N GLU A 31 2.48 -6.81 -8.67
CA GLU A 31 3.26 -6.80 -9.91
C GLU A 31 3.10 -5.49 -10.69
N ARG A 32 1.85 -5.08 -10.97
CA ARG A 32 1.64 -3.86 -11.74
C ARG A 32 2.06 -2.58 -11.03
N THR A 33 1.93 -2.53 -9.71
CA THR A 33 2.37 -1.36 -8.94
C THR A 33 3.89 -1.31 -8.83
N ALA A 34 4.56 -2.45 -8.75
CA ALA A 34 6.02 -2.52 -8.80
C ALA A 34 6.56 -2.04 -10.15
N ASP A 35 5.94 -2.45 -11.26
CA ASP A 35 6.32 -2.00 -12.59
C ASP A 35 6.23 -0.48 -12.70
N PHE A 36 5.11 0.10 -12.29
CA PHE A 36 4.91 1.55 -12.27
C PHE A 36 5.98 2.26 -11.43
N PHE A 37 6.19 1.79 -10.21
CA PHE A 37 7.12 2.45 -9.28
C PHE A 37 8.57 2.36 -9.78
N ASN A 38 8.98 1.20 -10.26
CA ASN A 38 10.32 0.99 -10.80
C ASN A 38 10.58 1.85 -12.04
N GLU A 39 9.60 1.98 -12.93
CA GLU A 39 9.69 2.86 -14.09
C GLU A 39 9.84 4.32 -13.65
N LEU A 40 9.06 4.74 -12.66
CA LEU A 40 9.11 6.11 -12.14
C LEU A 40 10.50 6.47 -11.57
N ILE A 41 11.06 5.61 -10.74
CA ILE A 41 12.34 5.88 -10.07
C ILE A 41 13.55 5.70 -11.00
N ALA A 42 13.41 4.94 -12.08
CA ALA A 42 14.48 4.71 -13.04
C ALA A 42 14.57 5.79 -14.12
N ASN A 43 13.54 6.62 -14.28
CA ASN A 43 13.50 7.60 -15.36
C ASN A 43 14.48 8.76 -15.08
N PRO A 44 15.49 8.98 -15.94
CA PRO A 44 16.46 10.05 -15.74
C PRO A 44 15.86 11.46 -15.83
N ASP A 45 14.74 11.63 -16.52
CA ASP A 45 14.06 12.92 -16.65
C ASP A 45 13.37 13.33 -15.34
N TYR A 46 13.23 12.41 -14.41
CA TYR A 46 12.56 12.62 -13.13
C TYR A 46 13.52 12.82 -11.95
N GLN A 47 14.80 12.87 -12.23
CA GLN A 47 15.77 13.21 -11.20
C GLN A 47 15.51 14.64 -10.68
N ASP A 48 15.66 14.85 -9.39
CA ASP A 48 15.40 16.13 -8.72
C ASP A 48 13.94 16.62 -8.81
N LYS A 49 13.01 15.73 -9.14
CA LYS A 49 11.57 16.02 -9.16
C LYS A 49 10.88 15.48 -7.92
N THR A 50 9.81 16.16 -7.55
CA THR A 50 8.91 15.70 -6.49
C THR A 50 7.58 15.30 -7.11
N PHE A 51 7.10 14.10 -6.77
CA PHE A 51 5.84 13.56 -7.26
C PHE A 51 4.86 13.36 -6.11
N LEU A 52 3.61 13.69 -6.37
CA LEU A 52 2.50 13.32 -5.50
C LEU A 52 1.73 12.20 -6.18
N ILE A 53 1.68 11.02 -5.54
CA ILE A 53 0.93 9.87 -6.03
C ILE A 53 -0.29 9.69 -5.14
N ALA A 54 -1.47 9.90 -5.71
CA ALA A 54 -2.73 9.60 -5.04
C ALA A 54 -3.14 8.16 -5.35
N THR A 55 -3.43 7.39 -4.31
CA THR A 55 -3.74 5.97 -4.45
C THR A 55 -4.66 5.50 -3.32
N HIS A 56 -4.95 4.20 -3.30
CA HIS A 56 -5.80 3.56 -2.29
C HIS A 56 -4.96 2.62 -1.41
N GLY A 57 -5.50 2.27 -0.24
CA GLY A 57 -4.76 1.54 0.78
C GLY A 57 -4.10 0.24 0.31
N CYS A 58 -4.83 -0.61 -0.42
CA CYS A 58 -4.29 -1.86 -0.93
C CYS A 58 -3.15 -1.62 -1.94
N ALA A 59 -3.39 -0.76 -2.93
CA ALA A 59 -2.38 -0.45 -3.94
C ALA A 59 -1.15 0.21 -3.33
N LEU A 60 -1.32 1.07 -2.32
CA LEU A 60 -0.20 1.64 -1.58
C LEU A 60 0.64 0.56 -0.89
N ARG A 61 0.01 -0.33 -0.14
CA ARG A 61 0.69 -1.43 0.55
C ARG A 61 1.39 -2.37 -0.44
N ALA A 62 0.74 -2.67 -1.54
CA ALA A 62 1.31 -3.52 -2.60
C ALA A 62 2.57 -2.87 -3.20
N MET A 63 2.48 -1.60 -3.58
CA MET A 63 3.59 -0.87 -4.21
C MET A 63 4.79 -0.72 -3.27
N LEU A 64 4.54 -0.46 -1.99
CA LEU A 64 5.58 -0.18 -1.01
C LEU A 64 6.07 -1.42 -0.25
N ASN A 65 5.45 -2.58 -0.45
CA ASN A 65 5.83 -3.81 0.25
C ASN A 65 7.34 -4.08 0.23
N PRO A 66 8.04 -3.96 -0.92
CA PRO A 66 9.48 -4.21 -0.95
C PRO A 66 10.32 -3.23 -0.12
N LEU A 67 9.74 -2.09 0.27
CA LEU A 67 10.43 -1.05 1.04
C LEU A 67 10.19 -1.16 2.55
N TYR A 68 9.21 -1.95 2.98
CA TYR A 68 8.94 -2.14 4.40
C TYR A 68 9.98 -3.04 5.06
N GLU A 69 10.27 -2.79 6.32
CA GLU A 69 11.16 -3.64 7.11
C GLU A 69 10.57 -5.05 7.28
N ASN A 70 9.29 -5.13 7.63
CA ASN A 70 8.57 -6.38 7.71
C ASN A 70 7.74 -6.62 6.44
N ARG A 71 8.35 -7.28 5.46
CA ARG A 71 7.71 -7.57 4.17
C ARG A 71 6.65 -8.66 4.25
N ASP A 72 6.64 -9.44 5.31
CA ASP A 72 5.67 -10.52 5.52
C ASP A 72 4.33 -10.00 6.04
N SER A 73 4.29 -8.76 6.50
CA SER A 73 3.06 -8.09 6.92
C SER A 73 2.56 -7.17 5.80
N PHE A 74 1.59 -7.64 5.03
CA PHE A 74 1.05 -6.84 3.91
C PHE A 74 0.46 -5.51 4.39
N TRP A 75 -0.39 -5.55 5.41
CA TRP A 75 -1.09 -4.37 5.90
C TRP A 75 -0.29 -3.51 6.86
N GLN A 76 0.86 -3.95 7.32
CA GLN A 76 1.69 -3.20 8.28
C GLN A 76 0.92 -2.84 9.56
N GLU A 77 0.25 -3.85 10.13
CA GLU A 77 -0.57 -3.78 11.33
C GLU A 77 -1.92 -3.10 11.17
N HIS A 78 -2.09 -2.24 10.17
CA HIS A 78 -3.36 -1.56 9.92
C HIS A 78 -3.50 -1.11 8.47
N VAL A 79 -4.74 -0.94 8.03
CA VAL A 79 -5.00 -0.30 6.74
C VAL A 79 -4.70 1.20 6.89
N PRO A 80 -4.02 1.82 5.90
CA PRO A 80 -3.74 3.24 5.98
C PRO A 80 -5.01 4.07 6.19
N TYR A 81 -4.95 5.03 7.12
CA TYR A 81 -6.03 5.98 7.28
C TYR A 81 -6.21 6.83 6.03
N ASN A 82 -7.43 7.31 5.82
CA ASN A 82 -7.70 8.22 4.70
C ASN A 82 -6.77 9.44 4.76
N CYS A 83 -6.24 9.84 3.62
CA CYS A 83 -5.32 10.96 3.48
C CYS A 83 -4.01 10.81 4.29
N ALA A 84 -3.67 9.59 4.70
CA ALA A 84 -2.34 9.33 5.25
C ALA A 84 -1.28 9.48 4.15
N VAL A 85 -0.13 10.02 4.52
CA VAL A 85 0.97 10.31 3.59
C VAL A 85 2.21 9.48 3.97
N THR A 86 2.74 8.78 3.00
CA THR A 86 4.04 8.13 3.10
C THR A 86 5.03 8.90 2.24
N ILE A 87 6.17 9.26 2.80
CA ILE A 87 7.21 10.01 2.11
C ILE A 87 8.34 9.05 1.78
N ILE A 88 8.74 9.08 0.50
CA ILE A 88 9.81 8.23 -0.03
C ILE A 88 10.88 9.15 -0.62
N ASP A 89 12.12 8.93 -0.21
CA ASP A 89 13.28 9.56 -0.79
C ASP A 89 13.92 8.60 -1.79
N VAL A 90 14.22 9.11 -2.98
CA VAL A 90 14.86 8.32 -4.05
C VAL A 90 16.20 8.97 -4.41
N GLN A 91 17.28 8.22 -4.23
CA GLN A 91 18.63 8.65 -4.61
C GLN A 91 19.32 7.53 -5.38
N ASN A 92 19.86 7.86 -6.54
CA ASN A 92 20.58 6.92 -7.39
C ASN A 92 19.75 5.66 -7.74
N GLY A 93 18.45 5.83 -7.98
CA GLY A 93 17.55 4.73 -8.29
C GLY A 93 17.16 3.87 -7.09
N GLN A 94 17.55 4.25 -5.88
CA GLN A 94 17.21 3.55 -4.66
C GLN A 94 16.21 4.34 -3.83
N ALA A 95 15.09 3.69 -3.49
CA ALA A 95 13.99 4.27 -2.74
C ALA A 95 14.06 3.87 -1.26
N LYS A 96 13.75 4.83 -0.40
CA LYS A 96 13.68 4.62 1.05
C LYS A 96 12.49 5.36 1.62
N ILE A 97 11.71 4.71 2.47
CA ILE A 97 10.64 5.35 3.23
C ILE A 97 11.26 6.20 4.33
N THR A 98 10.98 7.49 4.33
CA THR A 98 11.43 8.43 5.38
C THR A 98 10.34 8.80 6.36
N ALA A 99 9.08 8.66 5.96
CA ALA A 99 7.93 8.81 6.85
C ALA A 99 6.81 7.87 6.37
N LYS A 100 6.22 7.12 7.28
CA LYS A 100 5.20 6.11 6.96
C LYS A 100 3.86 6.47 7.59
N ASP A 101 2.80 6.47 6.78
CA ASP A 101 1.40 6.60 7.20
C ASP A 101 1.13 7.82 8.09
N LYS A 102 1.76 8.94 7.81
CA LYS A 102 1.54 10.18 8.55
C LYS A 102 0.19 10.79 8.24
N ILE A 103 -0.50 11.25 9.28
CA ILE A 103 -1.72 12.04 9.15
C ILE A 103 -1.43 13.50 9.53
N TYR A 104 -2.08 14.42 8.81
CA TYR A 104 -1.92 15.86 9.01
C TYR A 104 -3.23 16.52 9.48
N TYR A 105 -4.11 15.73 10.08
CA TYR A 105 -5.37 16.15 10.68
C TYR A 105 -5.47 15.54 12.08
N ASP A 106 -6.49 15.93 12.84
CA ASP A 106 -6.70 15.47 14.21
C ASP A 106 -6.92 13.94 14.25
N GLU A 107 -6.13 13.24 15.06
CA GLU A 107 -6.23 11.78 15.24
C GLU A 107 -7.63 11.32 15.64
N SER A 108 -8.39 12.15 16.33
CA SER A 108 -9.78 11.82 16.71
C SER A 108 -10.69 11.63 15.50
N LEU A 109 -10.30 12.14 14.33
CA LEU A 109 -11.01 11.99 13.07
C LEU A 109 -10.61 10.73 12.30
N CYS A 110 -9.60 10.00 12.76
CA CYS A 110 -9.22 8.73 12.15
C CYS A 110 -10.32 7.72 12.34
N PHE A 111 -10.77 7.13 11.25
CA PHE A 111 -11.73 6.06 11.26
C PHE A 111 -11.07 4.75 10.89
N ASP A 112 -10.99 3.85 11.85
CA ASP A 112 -10.49 2.51 11.61
C ASP A 112 -11.64 1.62 11.14
N HIS A 113 -11.78 1.51 9.84
CA HIS A 113 -12.80 0.67 9.21
C HIS A 113 -12.61 -0.82 9.49
N TYR A 114 -11.48 -1.21 10.05
CA TYR A 114 -11.02 -2.59 10.03
C TYR A 114 -10.77 -3.19 11.41
N LYS A 115 -11.12 -2.50 12.48
CA LYS A 115 -11.09 -3.07 13.85
C LYS A 115 -11.92 -4.34 14.02
N VAL A 116 -12.78 -4.61 13.05
CA VAL A 116 -13.66 -5.77 13.06
C VAL A 116 -12.96 -7.05 12.56
N ILE A 117 -11.76 -6.92 11.99
CA ILE A 117 -11.12 -8.00 11.26
C ILE A 117 -10.24 -8.87 12.16
N ASP A 118 -9.78 -8.33 13.29
CA ASP A 118 -8.97 -9.04 14.27
C ASP A 118 -9.78 -10.00 15.16
N LYS A 119 -11.00 -10.23 14.82
CA LYS A 119 -11.90 -11.14 15.53
C LYS A 119 -12.53 -12.12 14.55
#